data_0d0584e48452d2f855646282c9acc5e4
#
_entry.id   0d0584e48452d2f855646282c9acc5e4
#
_cell.length_a   1.000
_cell.length_b   1.000
_cell.length_c   1.000
_cell.angle_alpha   90.00
_cell.angle_beta   90.00
_cell.angle_gamma   90.00
#
_symmetry.space_group_name_H-M   'P 1'
#
loop_
_entity.id
_entity.type
_entity.pdbx_description
1 polymer ?
#
loop_
_entity_poly.entity_id
_entity_poly.type
_entity_poly.pdbx_seq_one_letter_code
_entity_poly.pdbx_strand_id
1 'polypeptide(L)'
;MNIIGIIPARYKSTRFPGKPLVNINGKSMIQRVYEQALQSTRLGKVVIATDDDRILKHVQEFNGEVVMTAPHHLSGTDRCAEVIRQHKDKHWDVAINIQGDEPYIQPEQIDLLCSCFKKEETSIATLVKKIVSPDELFNHNNVKVVMNKNGHALYFSRFPIPYNRNFPEQEWLKHSTYYKHIGIYGYRTDTLLEIAGLTKTNLEITESLEQLRWIEHGYTIHAAVTTLESVSIDTPEDLAKVNR
;
A
#
# COMPACT_ATOMS: atom_id res chain seq x y z
N MET A 1 -12.04 -1.60 -18.23
CA MET A 1 -11.15 -0.83 -17.34
C MET A 1 -9.80 -1.53 -17.35
N ASN A 2 -8.77 -0.83 -17.81
CA ASN A 2 -7.40 -1.32 -17.83
C ASN A 2 -6.70 -0.99 -16.52
N ILE A 3 -6.26 -1.99 -15.77
CA ILE A 3 -5.64 -1.82 -14.45
C ILE A 3 -4.20 -2.33 -14.49
N ILE A 4 -3.25 -1.50 -14.03
CA ILE A 4 -1.85 -1.88 -13.88
C ILE A 4 -1.50 -2.01 -12.38
N GLY A 5 -0.86 -3.12 -12.01
CA GLY A 5 -0.20 -3.29 -10.72
C GLY A 5 1.24 -2.79 -10.81
N ILE A 6 1.63 -1.91 -9.92
CA ILE A 6 2.98 -1.36 -9.84
C ILE A 6 3.55 -1.69 -8.45
N ILE A 7 4.74 -2.27 -8.43
CA ILE A 7 5.44 -2.67 -7.21
C ILE A 7 6.69 -1.78 -7.07
N PRO A 8 6.63 -0.67 -6.32
CA PRO A 8 7.80 0.15 -6.05
C PRO A 8 8.84 -0.63 -5.23
N ALA A 9 10.08 -0.64 -5.70
CA ALA A 9 11.18 -1.32 -5.03
C ALA A 9 12.44 -0.45 -5.06
N ARG A 10 13.01 -0.15 -3.89
CA ARG A 10 14.28 0.56 -3.78
C ARG A 10 15.26 -0.22 -2.92
N TYR A 11 16.53 -0.18 -3.33
CA TYR A 11 17.59 -0.87 -2.59
C TYR A 11 17.94 -0.14 -1.29
N LYS A 12 17.97 1.20 -1.34
CA LYS A 12 18.32 2.05 -0.21
C LYS A 12 17.14 2.16 0.77
N SER A 13 17.17 1.33 1.80
CA SER A 13 16.28 1.42 2.96
C SER A 13 17.13 1.69 4.19
N THR A 14 16.72 2.61 5.06
CA THR A 14 17.47 2.96 6.28
C THR A 14 17.42 1.83 7.31
N ARG A 15 16.31 1.15 7.44
CA ARG A 15 16.10 0.06 8.42
C ARG A 15 16.59 -1.29 7.93
N PHE A 16 16.50 -1.57 6.64
CA PHE A 16 16.85 -2.84 6.04
C PHE A 16 17.36 -2.66 4.60
N PRO A 17 18.65 -2.28 4.40
CA PRO A 17 19.22 -2.14 3.05
C PRO A 17 19.14 -3.45 2.26
N GLY A 18 18.81 -3.36 0.98
CA GLY A 18 18.66 -4.53 0.11
C GLY A 18 17.41 -5.38 0.37
N LYS A 19 16.47 -4.90 1.18
CA LYS A 19 15.24 -5.60 1.54
C LYS A 19 14.52 -6.29 0.38
N PRO A 20 14.36 -5.72 -0.82
CA PRO A 20 13.69 -6.39 -1.94
C PRO A 20 14.37 -7.67 -2.42
N LEU A 21 15.68 -7.79 -2.23
CA LEU A 21 16.50 -8.93 -2.67
C LEU A 21 16.69 -10.00 -1.59
N VAL A 22 16.16 -9.78 -0.40
CA VAL A 22 16.29 -10.72 0.72
C VAL A 22 15.57 -12.02 0.40
N ASN A 23 16.25 -13.15 0.65
CA ASN A 23 15.70 -14.48 0.42
C ASN A 23 14.66 -14.85 1.49
N ILE A 24 13.50 -15.30 1.06
CA ILE A 24 12.41 -15.83 1.87
C ILE A 24 12.08 -17.22 1.32
N ASN A 25 12.55 -18.28 1.99
CA ASN A 25 12.29 -19.67 1.59
C ASN A 25 12.54 -19.91 0.08
N GLY A 26 13.75 -19.58 -0.41
CA GLY A 26 14.20 -19.86 -1.76
C GLY A 26 13.88 -18.83 -2.84
N LYS A 27 13.08 -17.81 -2.55
CA LYS A 27 12.75 -16.70 -3.47
C LYS A 27 13.02 -15.36 -2.82
N SER A 28 13.38 -14.34 -3.59
CA SER A 28 13.50 -13.00 -3.05
C SER A 28 12.15 -12.41 -2.64
N MET A 29 12.17 -11.44 -1.73
CA MET A 29 10.97 -10.72 -1.30
C MET A 29 10.22 -10.14 -2.50
N ILE A 30 10.91 -9.42 -3.39
CA ILE A 30 10.28 -8.78 -4.54
C ILE A 30 9.69 -9.79 -5.53
N GLN A 31 10.34 -10.96 -5.70
CA GLN A 31 9.83 -12.04 -6.54
C GLN A 31 8.52 -12.60 -5.98
N ARG A 32 8.43 -12.78 -4.65
CA ARG A 32 7.20 -13.24 -4.00
C ARG A 32 6.05 -12.27 -4.19
N VAL A 33 6.29 -10.98 -3.94
CA VAL A 33 5.26 -9.94 -4.16
C VAL A 33 4.80 -9.95 -5.62
N TYR A 34 5.73 -10.03 -6.57
CA TYR A 34 5.43 -10.04 -8.00
C TYR A 34 4.58 -11.25 -8.39
N GLU A 35 4.98 -12.46 -7.95
CA GLU A 35 4.25 -13.71 -8.23
C GLU A 35 2.85 -13.71 -7.59
N GLN A 36 2.68 -13.13 -6.40
CA GLN A 36 1.37 -12.97 -5.77
C GLN A 36 0.50 -11.99 -6.57
N ALA A 37 1.07 -10.86 -6.98
CA ALA A 37 0.35 -9.87 -7.78
C ALA A 37 -0.12 -10.42 -9.14
N LEU A 38 0.68 -11.29 -9.77
CA LEU A 38 0.31 -11.95 -11.03
C LEU A 38 -0.90 -12.89 -10.91
N GLN A 39 -1.25 -13.35 -9.71
CA GLN A 39 -2.42 -14.20 -9.49
C GLN A 39 -3.73 -13.40 -9.42
N SER A 40 -3.67 -12.07 -9.35
CA SER A 40 -4.87 -11.22 -9.41
C SER A 40 -5.58 -11.40 -10.76
N THR A 41 -6.88 -11.59 -10.70
CA THR A 41 -7.74 -11.75 -11.89
C THR A 41 -8.13 -10.41 -12.53
N ARG A 42 -7.77 -9.30 -11.90
CA ARG A 42 -8.17 -7.94 -12.29
C ARG A 42 -7.05 -7.12 -12.90
N LEU A 43 -5.81 -7.48 -12.64
CA LEU A 43 -4.66 -6.75 -13.19
C LEU A 43 -4.42 -7.17 -14.66
N GLY A 44 -4.35 -6.20 -15.55
CA GLY A 44 -3.98 -6.41 -16.94
C GLY A 44 -2.46 -6.44 -17.16
N LYS A 45 -1.70 -5.92 -16.20
CA LYS A 45 -0.23 -5.93 -16.20
C LYS A 45 0.27 -5.77 -14.78
N VAL A 46 1.41 -6.37 -14.46
CA VAL A 46 2.18 -6.12 -13.22
C VAL A 46 3.59 -5.71 -13.59
N VAL A 47 4.12 -4.67 -12.95
CA VAL A 47 5.48 -4.19 -13.20
C VAL A 47 6.16 -3.80 -11.89
N ILE A 48 7.44 -4.15 -11.76
CA ILE A 48 8.30 -3.68 -10.69
C ILE A 48 8.94 -2.37 -11.12
N ALA A 49 8.88 -1.35 -10.27
CA ALA A 49 9.45 -0.03 -10.52
C ALA A 49 10.63 0.22 -9.58
N THR A 50 11.83 0.38 -10.12
CA THR A 50 13.05 0.51 -9.33
C THR A 50 14.00 1.57 -9.87
N ASP A 51 14.90 2.07 -9.02
CA ASP A 51 16.01 2.96 -9.36
C ASP A 51 17.39 2.28 -9.20
N ASP A 52 17.40 0.94 -9.05
CA ASP A 52 18.63 0.20 -8.71
C ASP A 52 18.87 -0.95 -9.70
N ASP A 53 20.05 -0.95 -10.34
CA ASP A 53 20.45 -1.96 -11.33
C ASP A 53 20.49 -3.39 -10.78
N ARG A 54 20.75 -3.55 -9.47
CA ARG A 54 20.77 -4.88 -8.82
C ARG A 54 19.38 -5.48 -8.79
N ILE A 55 18.37 -4.66 -8.49
CA ILE A 55 16.95 -5.07 -8.51
C ILE A 55 16.53 -5.34 -9.95
N LEU A 56 16.88 -4.44 -10.90
CA LEU A 56 16.59 -4.63 -12.32
C LEU A 56 17.09 -5.98 -12.83
N LYS A 57 18.39 -6.27 -12.64
CA LYS A 57 19.00 -7.52 -13.07
C LYS A 57 18.34 -8.74 -12.44
N HIS A 58 18.10 -8.68 -11.12
CA HIS A 58 17.45 -9.77 -10.40
C HIS A 58 16.02 -10.04 -10.89
N VAL A 59 15.25 -8.99 -11.21
CA VAL A 59 13.90 -9.15 -11.77
C VAL A 59 13.95 -9.81 -13.16
N GLN A 60 14.93 -9.46 -13.98
CA GLN A 60 15.15 -10.08 -15.29
C GLN A 60 15.51 -11.57 -15.18
N GLU A 61 16.26 -11.99 -14.15
CA GLU A 61 16.63 -13.40 -13.90
C GLU A 61 15.40 -14.32 -13.74
N PHE A 62 14.31 -13.82 -13.16
CA PHE A 62 13.06 -14.58 -13.06
C PHE A 62 12.00 -14.19 -14.10
N ASN A 63 12.40 -13.51 -15.19
CA ASN A 63 11.55 -13.03 -16.27
C ASN A 63 10.41 -12.10 -15.81
N GLY A 64 10.62 -11.33 -14.74
CA GLY A 64 9.67 -10.33 -14.26
C GLY A 64 9.72 -9.05 -15.12
N GLU A 65 8.59 -8.37 -15.23
CA GLU A 65 8.54 -7.06 -15.88
C GLU A 65 9.04 -5.96 -14.94
N VAL A 66 9.97 -5.15 -15.42
CA VAL A 66 10.62 -4.12 -14.62
C VAL A 66 10.81 -2.83 -15.42
N VAL A 67 10.64 -1.70 -14.74
CA VAL A 67 10.83 -0.35 -15.29
C VAL A 67 11.81 0.40 -14.40
N MET A 68 12.83 1.02 -15.04
CA MET A 68 13.73 1.94 -14.35
C MET A 68 13.03 3.29 -14.16
N THR A 69 13.16 3.82 -12.95
CA THR A 69 12.59 5.09 -12.52
C THR A 69 13.66 5.96 -11.87
N ALA A 70 13.40 7.26 -11.79
CA ALA A 70 14.35 8.21 -11.24
C ALA A 70 14.68 7.95 -9.76
N PRO A 71 15.93 8.16 -9.32
CA PRO A 71 16.37 7.87 -7.95
C PRO A 71 15.89 8.91 -6.92
N HIS A 72 15.38 10.05 -7.35
CA HIS A 72 14.97 11.15 -6.48
C HIS A 72 13.56 11.02 -5.89
N HIS A 73 12.79 9.99 -6.28
CA HIS A 73 11.46 9.77 -5.73
C HIS A 73 11.49 9.51 -4.23
N LEU A 74 10.67 10.25 -3.50
CA LEU A 74 10.59 10.15 -2.04
C LEU A 74 9.58 9.08 -1.59
N SER A 75 8.56 8.79 -2.43
CA SER A 75 7.49 7.85 -2.09
C SER A 75 7.28 6.78 -3.17
N GLY A 76 6.51 5.74 -2.81
CA GLY A 76 6.02 4.75 -3.78
C GLY A 76 5.02 5.38 -4.77
N THR A 77 4.24 6.34 -4.32
CA THR A 77 3.27 7.08 -5.12
C THR A 77 3.94 7.85 -6.26
N ASP A 78 5.02 8.57 -5.96
CA ASP A 78 5.81 9.30 -6.98
C ASP A 78 6.36 8.35 -8.05
N ARG A 79 6.84 7.17 -7.61
CA ARG A 79 7.38 6.15 -8.49
C ARG A 79 6.31 5.55 -9.38
N CYS A 80 5.12 5.28 -8.83
CA CYS A 80 3.96 4.84 -9.61
C CYS A 80 3.55 5.87 -10.66
N ALA A 81 3.54 7.15 -10.31
CA ALA A 81 3.22 8.24 -11.23
C ALA A 81 4.22 8.33 -12.39
N GLU A 82 5.52 8.10 -12.14
CA GLU A 82 6.53 8.04 -13.21
C GLU A 82 6.27 6.86 -14.15
N VAL A 83 5.96 5.67 -13.63
CA VAL A 83 5.62 4.50 -14.47
C VAL A 83 4.46 4.81 -15.38
N ILE A 84 3.40 5.46 -14.89
CA ILE A 84 2.26 5.87 -15.73
C ILE A 84 2.69 6.85 -16.82
N ARG A 85 3.56 7.83 -16.50
CA ARG A 85 4.08 8.78 -17.51
C ARG A 85 4.94 8.11 -18.57
N GLN A 86 5.66 7.04 -18.24
CA GLN A 86 6.51 6.29 -19.18
C GLN A 86 5.68 5.37 -20.11
N HIS A 87 4.57 4.81 -19.63
CA HIS A 87 3.70 3.87 -20.37
C HIS A 87 2.62 4.59 -21.20
N LYS A 88 3.04 5.50 -22.10
CA LYS A 88 2.13 6.31 -22.93
C LYS A 88 1.50 5.53 -24.10
N ASP A 89 2.05 4.39 -24.43
CA ASP A 89 1.62 3.48 -25.50
C ASP A 89 0.32 2.74 -25.18
N LYS A 90 -0.04 2.66 -23.91
CA LYS A 90 -1.27 2.03 -23.42
C LYS A 90 -1.96 2.90 -22.40
N HIS A 91 -3.25 3.17 -22.62
CA HIS A 91 -4.07 3.87 -21.62
C HIS A 91 -4.38 2.94 -20.45
N TRP A 92 -4.00 3.37 -19.25
CA TRP A 92 -4.35 2.74 -17.99
C TRP A 92 -5.38 3.59 -17.26
N ASP A 93 -6.52 2.99 -16.87
CA ASP A 93 -7.58 3.69 -16.14
C ASP A 93 -7.24 3.79 -14.65
N VAL A 94 -6.60 2.75 -14.11
CA VAL A 94 -6.30 2.59 -12.68
C VAL A 94 -4.89 2.03 -12.49
N ALA A 95 -4.15 2.59 -11.53
CA ALA A 95 -2.89 2.06 -11.03
C ALA A 95 -3.06 1.55 -9.59
N ILE A 96 -2.60 0.32 -9.33
CA ILE A 96 -2.54 -0.26 -7.98
C ILE A 96 -1.09 -0.21 -7.51
N ASN A 97 -0.85 0.50 -6.42
CA ASN A 97 0.45 0.58 -5.73
C ASN A 97 0.54 -0.58 -4.73
N ILE A 98 1.27 -1.62 -5.10
CA ILE A 98 1.45 -2.84 -4.29
C ILE A 98 2.77 -2.72 -3.54
N GLN A 99 2.74 -2.87 -2.22
CA GLN A 99 3.94 -2.69 -1.39
C GLN A 99 4.95 -3.81 -1.65
N GLY A 100 6.19 -3.44 -1.98
CA GLY A 100 7.27 -4.37 -2.30
C GLY A 100 7.82 -5.14 -1.08
N ASP A 101 7.27 -4.93 0.11
CA ASP A 101 7.64 -5.56 1.38
C ASP A 101 6.51 -6.42 1.99
N GLU A 102 5.46 -6.69 1.22
CA GLU A 102 4.36 -7.57 1.59
C GLU A 102 4.39 -8.89 0.78
N PRO A 103 5.35 -9.80 1.02
CA PRO A 103 5.53 -11.02 0.21
C PRO A 103 4.39 -12.03 0.33
N TYR A 104 3.46 -11.81 1.25
CA TYR A 104 2.29 -12.65 1.49
C TYR A 104 0.97 -11.92 1.20
N ILE A 105 1.02 -10.83 0.42
CA ILE A 105 -0.21 -10.18 -0.04
C ILE A 105 -1.09 -11.19 -0.78
N GLN A 106 -2.38 -11.17 -0.47
CA GLN A 106 -3.31 -12.10 -1.10
C GLN A 106 -3.88 -11.49 -2.38
N PRO A 107 -3.94 -12.24 -3.50
CA PRO A 107 -4.50 -11.75 -4.77
C PRO A 107 -5.92 -11.20 -4.62
N GLU A 108 -6.72 -11.77 -3.71
CA GLU A 108 -8.08 -11.34 -3.42
C GLU A 108 -8.14 -9.94 -2.80
N GLN A 109 -7.09 -9.51 -2.08
CA GLN A 109 -6.98 -8.13 -1.58
C GLN A 109 -6.79 -7.16 -2.75
N ILE A 110 -5.96 -7.53 -3.72
CA ILE A 110 -5.75 -6.74 -4.93
C ILE A 110 -7.05 -6.67 -5.74
N ASP A 111 -7.73 -7.79 -5.93
CA ASP A 111 -9.00 -7.86 -6.66
C ASP A 111 -10.11 -7.06 -5.97
N LEU A 112 -10.18 -7.09 -4.64
CA LEU A 112 -11.10 -6.27 -3.86
C LEU A 112 -10.83 -4.78 -4.08
N LEU A 113 -9.57 -4.36 -4.01
CA LEU A 113 -9.17 -2.98 -4.25
C LEU A 113 -9.53 -2.53 -5.67
N CYS A 114 -9.24 -3.35 -6.68
CA CYS A 114 -9.62 -3.07 -8.06
C CYS A 114 -11.15 -2.90 -8.22
N SER A 115 -11.94 -3.65 -7.45
CA SER A 115 -13.40 -3.59 -7.52
C SER A 115 -13.99 -2.26 -7.05
N CYS A 116 -13.25 -1.50 -6.21
CA CYS A 116 -13.68 -0.18 -5.74
C CYS A 116 -13.87 0.81 -6.90
N PHE A 117 -13.10 0.65 -7.97
CA PHE A 117 -13.11 1.54 -9.15
C PHE A 117 -14.23 1.25 -10.16
N LYS A 118 -15.10 0.28 -9.87
CA LYS A 118 -16.38 0.12 -10.61
C LYS A 118 -17.30 1.32 -10.41
N LYS A 119 -17.14 2.04 -9.30
CA LYS A 119 -17.82 3.30 -9.04
C LYS A 119 -17.00 4.43 -9.67
N GLU A 120 -17.65 5.22 -10.53
CA GLU A 120 -16.97 6.31 -11.27
C GLU A 120 -16.41 7.38 -10.33
N GLU A 121 -17.11 7.64 -9.22
CA GLU A 121 -16.69 8.61 -8.21
C GLU A 121 -15.47 8.20 -7.38
N THR A 122 -15.04 6.93 -7.44
CA THR A 122 -13.86 6.48 -6.71
C THR A 122 -12.59 6.89 -7.45
N SER A 123 -11.86 7.85 -6.91
CA SER A 123 -10.56 8.33 -7.44
C SER A 123 -9.37 7.72 -6.71
N ILE A 124 -9.48 7.51 -5.39
CA ILE A 124 -8.48 6.86 -4.54
C ILE A 124 -9.18 5.80 -3.70
N ALA A 125 -8.58 4.62 -3.60
CA ALA A 125 -9.07 3.55 -2.73
C ALA A 125 -7.93 2.89 -1.95
N THR A 126 -8.27 2.35 -0.78
CA THR A 126 -7.39 1.54 0.06
C THR A 126 -8.17 0.44 0.76
N LEU A 127 -7.48 -0.43 1.49
CA LEU A 127 -8.10 -1.48 2.28
C LEU A 127 -7.96 -1.21 3.78
N VAL A 128 -8.94 -1.70 4.51
CA VAL A 128 -8.93 -1.67 5.98
C VAL A 128 -9.38 -3.01 6.53
N LYS A 129 -8.87 -3.35 7.72
CA LYS A 129 -9.26 -4.58 8.42
C LYS A 129 -9.74 -4.24 9.82
N LYS A 130 -10.80 -4.93 10.27
CA LYS A 130 -11.29 -4.80 11.64
C LYS A 130 -10.21 -5.27 12.62
N ILE A 131 -9.92 -4.45 13.63
CA ILE A 131 -9.04 -4.77 14.74
C ILE A 131 -9.80 -5.66 15.73
N VAL A 132 -9.16 -6.75 16.16
CA VAL A 132 -9.76 -7.74 17.05
C VAL A 132 -8.99 -7.94 18.36
N SER A 133 -7.78 -7.39 18.48
CA SER A 133 -6.99 -7.50 19.71
C SER A 133 -6.54 -6.13 20.22
N PRO A 134 -6.40 -5.96 21.55
CA PRO A 134 -5.84 -4.75 22.15
C PRO A 134 -4.42 -4.47 21.67
N ASP A 135 -3.58 -5.50 21.50
CA ASP A 135 -2.20 -5.35 21.02
C ASP A 135 -2.15 -4.71 19.63
N GLU A 136 -3.09 -5.07 18.73
CA GLU A 136 -3.21 -4.41 17.43
C GLU A 136 -3.65 -2.95 17.57
N LEU A 137 -4.62 -2.68 18.44
CA LEU A 137 -5.21 -1.34 18.61
C LEU A 137 -4.19 -0.36 19.16
N PHE A 138 -3.44 -0.75 20.17
CA PHE A 138 -2.49 0.14 20.85
C PHE A 138 -1.08 0.13 20.23
N ASN A 139 -0.83 -0.72 19.23
CA ASN A 139 0.42 -0.68 18.47
C ASN A 139 0.43 0.52 17.49
N HIS A 140 1.33 1.48 17.71
CA HIS A 140 1.46 2.69 16.89
C HIS A 140 1.98 2.41 15.47
N ASN A 141 2.54 1.23 15.21
CA ASN A 141 2.90 0.81 13.84
C ASN A 141 1.68 0.40 13.02
N ASN A 142 0.60 -0.03 13.66
CA ASN A 142 -0.68 -0.23 13.00
C ASN A 142 -1.40 1.11 12.88
N VAL A 143 -1.58 1.61 11.67
CA VAL A 143 -2.30 2.85 11.43
C VAL A 143 -3.81 2.60 11.57
N LYS A 144 -4.47 3.36 12.45
CA LYS A 144 -5.93 3.30 12.60
C LYS A 144 -6.60 4.25 11.62
N VAL A 145 -7.83 3.91 11.24
CA VAL A 145 -8.62 4.73 10.34
C VAL A 145 -10.07 4.82 10.81
N VAL A 146 -10.61 6.00 10.79
CA VAL A 146 -12.05 6.24 10.98
C VAL A 146 -12.69 6.50 9.63
N MET A 147 -13.88 5.94 9.43
CA MET A 147 -14.62 6.03 8.17
C MET A 147 -16.01 6.60 8.41
N ASN A 148 -16.55 7.28 7.40
CA ASN A 148 -17.96 7.63 7.37
C ASN A 148 -18.83 6.43 6.95
N LYS A 149 -20.15 6.62 6.96
CA LYS A 149 -21.14 5.56 6.60
C LYS A 149 -21.04 5.09 5.14
N ASN A 150 -20.42 5.90 4.28
CA ASN A 150 -20.23 5.59 2.86
C ASN A 150 -18.91 4.85 2.57
N GLY A 151 -18.12 4.54 3.63
CA GLY A 151 -16.83 3.87 3.49
C GLY A 151 -15.69 4.81 3.09
N HIS A 152 -15.85 6.14 3.23
CA HIS A 152 -14.77 7.07 2.99
C HIS A 152 -13.98 7.32 4.27
N ALA A 153 -12.66 7.28 4.17
CA ALA A 153 -11.77 7.60 5.28
C ALA A 153 -11.92 9.08 5.67
N LEU A 154 -12.11 9.31 6.97
CA LEU A 154 -12.17 10.65 7.56
C LEU A 154 -10.81 11.09 8.07
N TYR A 155 -10.06 10.16 8.69
CA TYR A 155 -8.73 10.41 9.22
C TYR A 155 -7.97 9.11 9.43
N PHE A 156 -6.64 9.19 9.35
CA PHE A 156 -5.70 8.11 9.67
C PHE A 156 -4.81 8.57 10.83
N SER A 157 -4.56 7.70 11.82
CA SER A 157 -3.66 8.00 12.91
C SER A 157 -2.88 6.78 13.40
N ARG A 158 -1.67 7.01 13.86
CA ARG A 158 -0.91 6.00 14.61
C ARG A 158 -1.48 5.77 16.00
N PHE A 159 -2.15 6.78 16.56
CA PHE A 159 -2.84 6.66 17.85
C PHE A 159 -4.19 5.94 17.68
N PRO A 160 -4.70 5.24 18.72
CA PRO A 160 -6.03 4.64 18.69
C PRO A 160 -7.14 5.68 18.49
N ILE A 161 -7.87 5.59 17.40
CA ILE A 161 -9.01 6.44 17.07
C ILE A 161 -10.20 5.59 16.61
N PRO A 162 -11.48 6.01 16.91
CA PRO A 162 -11.86 7.15 17.76
C PRO A 162 -11.63 6.89 19.25
N TYR A 163 -11.48 7.96 20.05
CA TYR A 163 -11.43 7.84 21.49
C TYR A 163 -12.80 7.43 22.05
N ASN A 164 -12.84 6.38 22.87
CA ASN A 164 -14.08 5.97 23.51
C ASN A 164 -14.17 6.56 24.92
N ARG A 165 -14.93 7.63 25.05
CA ARG A 165 -15.07 8.38 26.31
C ARG A 165 -15.77 7.60 27.43
N ASN A 166 -16.64 6.65 27.06
CA ASN A 166 -17.59 6.04 28.01
C ASN A 166 -17.05 4.77 28.67
N PHE A 167 -15.94 4.23 28.18
CA PHE A 167 -15.38 2.95 28.63
C PHE A 167 -13.86 3.05 28.81
N PRO A 168 -13.27 2.30 29.77
CA PRO A 168 -11.83 2.19 29.90
C PRO A 168 -11.22 1.47 28.67
N GLU A 169 -9.94 1.72 28.39
CA GLU A 169 -9.25 1.23 27.19
C GLU A 169 -9.36 -0.27 26.97
N GLN A 170 -9.35 -1.06 28.06
CA GLN A 170 -9.47 -2.52 28.03
C GLN A 170 -10.82 -3.02 27.49
N GLU A 171 -11.81 -2.16 27.46
CA GLU A 171 -13.17 -2.49 27.01
C GLU A 171 -13.52 -1.88 25.64
N TRP A 172 -12.65 -1.07 25.05
CA TRP A 172 -12.95 -0.37 23.80
C TRP A 172 -13.40 -1.28 22.68
N LEU A 173 -12.72 -2.42 22.49
CA LEU A 173 -13.08 -3.39 21.44
C LEU A 173 -14.40 -4.12 21.67
N LYS A 174 -14.92 -4.12 22.90
CA LYS A 174 -16.24 -4.69 23.21
C LYS A 174 -17.38 -3.76 22.78
N HIS A 175 -17.12 -2.45 22.84
CA HIS A 175 -18.16 -1.42 22.66
C HIS A 175 -18.04 -0.63 21.36
N SER A 176 -16.90 -0.70 20.67
CA SER A 176 -16.65 0.05 19.43
C SER A 176 -15.89 -0.78 18.41
N THR A 177 -16.14 -0.50 17.14
CA THR A 177 -15.39 -1.11 16.03
C THR A 177 -14.24 -0.21 15.64
N TYR A 178 -13.05 -0.77 15.59
CA TYR A 178 -11.83 -0.12 15.14
C TYR A 178 -11.31 -0.80 13.88
N TYR A 179 -10.68 -0.03 13.00
CA TYR A 179 -10.08 -0.52 11.78
C TYR A 179 -8.61 -0.15 11.71
N LYS A 180 -7.78 -1.10 11.27
CA LYS A 180 -6.42 -0.84 10.83
C LYS A 180 -6.38 -0.67 9.32
N HIS A 181 -5.54 0.23 8.86
CA HIS A 181 -5.22 0.43 7.46
C HIS A 181 -4.33 -0.70 6.94
N ILE A 182 -4.60 -1.17 5.74
CA ILE A 182 -3.74 -2.07 4.96
C ILE A 182 -3.07 -1.23 3.87
N GLY A 183 -1.73 -1.24 3.83
CA GLY A 183 -0.89 -0.30 3.08
C GLY A 183 -0.95 -0.35 1.55
N ILE A 184 -1.96 -0.97 0.96
CA ILE A 184 -2.16 -1.03 -0.49
C ILE A 184 -3.09 0.09 -0.96
N TYR A 185 -2.77 0.71 -2.08
CA TYR A 185 -3.57 1.79 -2.67
C TYR A 185 -3.87 1.55 -4.14
N GLY A 186 -5.05 2.00 -4.55
CA GLY A 186 -5.41 2.15 -5.96
C GLY A 186 -5.76 3.60 -6.26
N TYR A 187 -5.48 4.03 -7.48
CA TYR A 187 -5.73 5.40 -7.94
C TYR A 187 -6.26 5.37 -9.38
N ARG A 188 -7.20 6.27 -9.71
CA ARG A 188 -7.35 6.66 -11.10
C ARG A 188 -6.05 7.31 -11.56
N THR A 189 -5.63 7.02 -12.78
CA THR A 189 -4.30 7.46 -13.25
C THR A 189 -4.17 8.98 -13.28
N ASP A 190 -5.20 9.72 -13.64
CA ASP A 190 -5.20 11.17 -13.60
C ASP A 190 -5.01 11.70 -12.18
N THR A 191 -5.78 11.13 -11.22
CA THR A 191 -5.65 11.46 -9.80
C THR A 191 -4.25 11.13 -9.26
N LEU A 192 -3.66 9.99 -9.67
CA LEU A 192 -2.30 9.63 -9.28
C LEU A 192 -1.28 10.70 -9.73
N LEU A 193 -1.42 11.18 -10.97
CA LEU A 193 -0.53 12.21 -11.50
C LEU A 193 -0.68 13.55 -10.78
N GLU A 194 -1.88 13.90 -10.34
CA GLU A 194 -2.16 15.10 -9.54
C GLU A 194 -1.57 14.98 -8.13
N ILE A 195 -1.88 13.90 -7.39
CA ILE A 195 -1.46 13.75 -5.99
C ILE A 195 0.05 13.58 -5.82
N ALA A 196 0.75 13.05 -6.81
CA ALA A 196 2.21 12.98 -6.83
C ALA A 196 2.89 14.37 -6.93
N GLY A 197 2.16 15.40 -7.38
CA GLY A 197 2.65 16.78 -7.44
C GLY A 197 2.35 17.60 -6.19
N LEU A 198 1.61 17.07 -5.21
CA LEU A 198 1.20 17.83 -4.03
C LEU A 198 2.35 18.06 -3.05
N THR A 199 2.38 19.24 -2.46
CA THR A 199 3.31 19.56 -1.38
C THR A 199 2.93 18.86 -0.09
N LYS A 200 3.94 18.49 0.71
CA LYS A 200 3.71 17.90 2.03
C LYS A 200 2.94 18.83 2.95
N THR A 201 2.07 18.23 3.74
CA THR A 201 1.15 18.93 4.63
C THR A 201 1.51 18.71 6.11
N ASN A 202 0.91 19.49 7.00
CA ASN A 202 1.20 19.39 8.42
C ASN A 202 0.79 18.03 9.02
N LEU A 203 -0.39 17.50 8.66
CA LEU A 203 -0.84 16.21 9.18
C LEU A 203 0.04 15.06 8.68
N GLU A 204 0.43 15.08 7.40
CA GLU A 204 1.37 14.11 6.86
C GLU A 204 2.68 14.09 7.63
N ILE A 205 3.25 15.27 7.91
CA ILE A 205 4.54 15.39 8.62
C ILE A 205 4.39 14.89 10.06
N THR A 206 3.32 15.30 10.75
CA THR A 206 3.08 14.97 12.14
C THR A 206 2.87 13.47 12.36
N GLU A 207 2.02 12.84 11.56
CA GLU A 207 1.71 11.41 11.68
C GLU A 207 2.71 10.53 10.88
N SER A 208 3.52 11.13 9.99
CA SER A 208 4.34 10.41 9.00
C SER A 208 3.51 9.46 8.15
N LEU A 209 2.38 9.96 7.62
CA LEU A 209 1.38 9.24 6.84
C LEU A 209 1.05 10.02 5.56
N GLU A 210 1.54 9.54 4.41
CA GLU A 210 1.41 10.22 3.12
C GLU A 210 -0.05 10.51 2.73
N GLN A 211 -0.96 9.59 3.03
CA GLN A 211 -2.38 9.70 2.67
C GLN A 211 -3.10 10.87 3.34
N LEU A 212 -2.56 11.40 4.43
CA LEU A 212 -3.10 12.61 5.06
C LEU A 212 -2.88 13.84 4.21
N ARG A 213 -1.81 13.90 3.40
CA ARG A 213 -1.61 14.95 2.39
C ARG A 213 -2.81 15.02 1.45
N TRP A 214 -3.28 13.89 0.97
CA TRP A 214 -4.40 13.86 0.02
C TRP A 214 -5.70 14.34 0.67
N ILE A 215 -5.97 13.91 1.91
CA ILE A 215 -7.15 14.35 2.67
C ILE A 215 -7.10 15.86 2.93
N GLU A 216 -5.95 16.42 3.33
CA GLU A 216 -5.80 17.87 3.54
C GLU A 216 -5.98 18.69 2.27
N HIS A 217 -5.69 18.10 1.08
CA HIS A 217 -5.96 18.73 -0.22
C HIS A 217 -7.37 18.45 -0.75
N GLY A 218 -8.25 17.84 0.05
CA GLY A 218 -9.66 17.63 -0.28
C GLY A 218 -9.98 16.35 -1.06
N TYR A 219 -9.00 15.47 -1.29
CA TYR A 219 -9.26 14.18 -1.94
C TYR A 219 -9.97 13.23 -0.99
N THR A 220 -10.91 12.47 -1.55
CA THR A 220 -11.64 11.43 -0.83
C THR A 220 -10.98 10.07 -1.06
N ILE A 221 -10.74 9.32 0.01
CA ILE A 221 -10.20 7.96 -0.03
C ILE A 221 -11.31 6.96 0.32
N HIS A 222 -11.67 6.09 -0.62
CA HIS A 222 -12.58 4.98 -0.34
C HIS A 222 -11.83 3.85 0.36
N ALA A 223 -12.31 3.40 1.52
CA ALA A 223 -11.70 2.34 2.32
C ALA A 223 -12.59 1.09 2.31
N ALA A 224 -12.21 0.06 1.57
CA ALA A 224 -12.93 -1.20 1.53
C ALA A 224 -12.47 -2.14 2.65
N VAL A 225 -13.42 -2.82 3.29
CA VAL A 225 -13.13 -3.73 4.40
C VAL A 225 -12.73 -5.11 3.86
N THR A 226 -11.56 -5.59 4.30
CA THR A 226 -11.09 -6.97 4.06
C THR A 226 -11.07 -7.76 5.36
N THR A 227 -11.19 -9.08 5.25
CA THR A 227 -10.95 -10.03 6.35
C THR A 227 -9.56 -10.64 6.29
N LEU A 228 -8.86 -10.48 5.16
CA LEU A 228 -7.55 -11.05 4.93
C LEU A 228 -6.45 -10.26 5.66
N GLU A 229 -5.43 -10.98 6.11
CA GLU A 229 -4.25 -10.38 6.72
C GLU A 229 -3.17 -10.18 5.67
N SER A 230 -2.38 -9.12 5.78
CA SER A 230 -1.10 -9.00 5.10
C SER A 230 0.01 -8.81 6.15
N VAL A 231 1.15 -9.41 5.87
CA VAL A 231 2.31 -9.34 6.76
C VAL A 231 3.42 -8.61 6.03
N SER A 232 3.71 -7.39 6.48
CA SER A 232 4.88 -6.64 6.00
C SER A 232 6.15 -7.11 6.73
N ILE A 233 7.25 -7.15 6.01
CA ILE A 233 8.57 -7.45 6.56
C ILE A 233 9.38 -6.16 6.51
N ASP A 234 9.52 -5.49 7.64
CA ASP A 234 10.17 -4.19 7.76
C ASP A 234 11.58 -4.26 8.35
N THR A 235 11.86 -5.31 9.11
CA THR A 235 13.11 -5.51 9.83
C THR A 235 13.66 -6.93 9.63
N PRO A 236 14.95 -7.17 9.90
CA PRO A 236 15.51 -8.53 9.92
C PRO A 236 14.80 -9.47 10.91
N GLU A 237 14.28 -8.94 12.02
CA GLU A 237 13.53 -9.69 13.02
C GLU A 237 12.18 -10.18 12.45
N ASP A 238 11.52 -9.38 11.62
CA ASP A 238 10.29 -9.80 10.93
C ASP A 238 10.59 -10.92 9.93
N LEU A 239 11.71 -10.81 9.20
CA LEU A 239 12.17 -11.86 8.30
C LEU A 239 12.41 -13.18 9.04
N ALA A 240 13.04 -13.14 10.21
CA ALA A 240 13.31 -14.35 11.01
C ALA A 240 12.04 -15.08 11.47
N LYS A 241 10.90 -14.36 11.61
CA LYS A 241 9.61 -14.96 11.97
C LYS A 241 8.98 -15.77 10.84
N VAL A 242 9.25 -15.41 9.59
CA VAL A 242 8.63 -16.02 8.40
C VAL A 242 9.51 -17.07 7.72
N ASN A 243 10.79 -17.14 8.04
CA ASN A 243 11.76 -18.14 7.55
C ASN A 243 11.88 -19.38 8.45
N ARG A 244 10.84 -19.70 9.20
CA ARG A 244 10.80 -20.89 10.06
C ARG A 244 10.28 -22.11 9.34
#